data_25f58b93748df1aaf70ad7df1ee75755
#
_entry.id   25f58b93748df1aaf70ad7df1ee75755
#
_cell.length_a   1.000
_cell.length_b   1.000
_cell.length_c   1.000
_cell.angle_alpha   90.00
_cell.angle_beta   90.00
_cell.angle_gamma   90.00
#
_symmetry.space_group_name_H-M   'P 1'
#
loop_
_entity.id
_entity.type
_entity.pdbx_description
1 polymer ?
#
loop_
_entity_poly.entity_id
_entity_poly.type
_entity_poly.pdbx_seq_one_letter_code
_entity_poly.pdbx_strand_id
1 'polypeptide(L)'
;MADAVLYFEDVQEGDEAPALTHVLTRTDLVAYAGASGDYNPMHHDEVKATAAGQPSVFGHGMFSMGLLGTAITQYVGAGNVTRFTVRFARQTWPDE
;
A
#
# COMPACT_ATOMS: atom_id res chain seq x y z
N MET A 1 3.42 2.08 18.84
CA MET A 1 2.08 1.51 18.74
C MET A 1 1.90 0.42 19.77
N ALA A 2 0.80 0.46 20.46
CA ALA A 2 0.49 -0.60 21.41
C ALA A 2 0.08 -1.84 20.60
N ASP A 3 0.73 -2.94 20.88
CA ASP A 3 0.50 -4.16 20.16
C ASP A 3 -0.38 -5.08 20.99
N ALA A 4 -1.56 -5.35 20.49
CA ALA A 4 -2.38 -6.40 21.05
C ALA A 4 -1.70 -7.73 20.74
N VAL A 5 -1.58 -8.58 21.75
CA VAL A 5 -1.06 -9.93 21.52
C VAL A 5 -2.18 -10.76 20.94
N LEU A 6 -1.94 -11.33 19.76
CA LEU A 6 -2.89 -12.18 19.08
C LEU A 6 -2.39 -13.62 19.14
N TYR A 7 -3.20 -14.49 19.72
CA TYR A 7 -2.83 -15.90 19.85
C TYR A 7 -3.43 -16.71 18.71
N PHE A 8 -2.76 -17.77 18.33
CA PHE A 8 -3.18 -18.65 17.24
C PHE A 8 -4.63 -19.17 17.43
N GLU A 9 -4.96 -19.55 18.64
CA GLU A 9 -6.29 -20.09 18.95
C GLU A 9 -7.43 -19.07 18.88
N ASP A 10 -7.09 -17.78 18.82
CA ASP A 10 -8.06 -16.70 18.71
C ASP A 10 -8.29 -16.24 17.27
N VAL A 11 -7.60 -16.85 16.32
CA VAL A 11 -7.66 -16.47 14.91
C VAL A 11 -8.36 -17.54 14.10
N GLN A 12 -9.25 -17.14 13.22
CA GLN A 12 -9.98 -18.03 12.33
C GLN A 12 -9.83 -17.57 10.90
N GLU A 13 -9.94 -18.51 9.97
CA GLU A 13 -9.98 -18.20 8.56
C GLU A 13 -11.16 -17.25 8.27
N GLY A 14 -10.90 -16.19 7.53
CA GLY A 14 -11.88 -15.16 7.25
C GLY A 14 -11.85 -13.97 8.19
N ASP A 15 -11.06 -14.02 9.27
CA ASP A 15 -10.91 -12.88 10.17
C ASP A 15 -10.26 -11.70 9.43
N GLU A 16 -10.67 -10.50 9.78
CA GLU A 16 -10.16 -9.27 9.18
C GLU A 16 -9.27 -8.51 10.16
N ALA A 17 -8.14 -8.00 9.66
CA ALA A 17 -7.30 -7.09 10.42
C ALA A 17 -7.98 -5.72 10.54
N PRO A 18 -7.63 -4.93 11.59
CA PRO A 18 -8.12 -3.55 11.69
C PRO A 18 -7.74 -2.75 10.44
N ALA A 19 -8.64 -1.85 10.03
CA ALA A 19 -8.40 -1.02 8.86
C ALA A 19 -7.27 -0.03 9.11
N LEU A 20 -6.41 0.15 8.09
CA LEU A 20 -5.42 1.22 8.05
C LEU A 20 -5.88 2.22 7.01
N THR A 21 -5.99 3.48 7.41
CA THR A 21 -6.38 4.56 6.50
C THR A 21 -5.16 5.42 6.18
N HIS A 22 -4.92 5.66 4.90
CA HIS A 22 -3.86 6.53 4.45
C HIS A 22 -4.34 7.29 3.21
N VAL A 23 -4.28 8.61 3.27
CA VAL A 23 -4.59 9.46 2.12
C VAL A 23 -3.30 9.64 1.32
N LEU A 24 -3.32 9.18 0.07
CA LEU A 24 -2.14 9.27 -0.80
C LEU A 24 -1.89 10.72 -1.20
N THR A 25 -0.66 11.18 -1.00
CA THR A 25 -0.24 12.52 -1.42
C THR A 25 0.76 12.43 -2.56
N ARG A 26 0.92 13.54 -3.31
CA ARG A 26 1.96 13.59 -4.35
C ARG A 26 3.36 13.49 -3.75
N THR A 27 3.54 13.98 -2.53
CA THR A 27 4.81 13.81 -1.81
C THR A 27 5.10 12.34 -1.53
N ASP A 28 4.09 11.54 -1.22
CA ASP A 28 4.25 10.10 -1.05
C ASP A 28 4.79 9.45 -2.33
N LEU A 29 4.28 9.87 -3.49
CA LEU A 29 4.74 9.34 -4.77
C LEU A 29 6.21 9.65 -5.02
N VAL A 30 6.62 10.89 -4.74
CA VAL A 30 8.01 11.31 -4.89
C VAL A 30 8.92 10.54 -3.92
N ALA A 31 8.53 10.46 -2.66
CA ALA A 31 9.32 9.77 -1.64
C ALA A 31 9.47 8.28 -1.95
N TYR A 32 8.38 7.66 -2.37
CA TYR A 32 8.43 6.23 -2.70
C TYR A 32 9.24 5.96 -3.97
N ALA A 33 9.14 6.81 -4.98
CA ALA A 33 9.97 6.71 -6.17
C ALA A 33 11.46 6.73 -5.80
N GLY A 34 11.84 7.63 -4.89
CA GLY A 34 13.22 7.71 -4.41
C GLY A 34 13.64 6.49 -3.62
N ALA A 35 12.77 5.98 -2.75
CA ALA A 35 13.08 4.83 -1.90
C ALA A 35 13.13 3.52 -2.67
N SER A 36 12.24 3.33 -3.65
CA SER A 36 12.12 2.09 -4.39
C SER A 36 12.96 2.03 -5.67
N GLY A 37 13.36 3.19 -6.18
CA GLY A 37 14.00 3.28 -7.50
C GLY A 37 13.02 3.16 -8.65
N ASP A 38 11.73 3.18 -8.40
CA ASP A 38 10.70 3.12 -9.44
C ASP A 38 10.33 4.53 -9.88
N TYR A 39 11.00 5.00 -10.92
CA TYR A 39 10.82 6.34 -11.48
C TYR A 39 9.92 6.36 -12.70
N ASN A 40 8.99 5.42 -12.80
CA ASN A 40 8.05 5.42 -13.92
C ASN A 40 7.29 6.74 -13.96
N PRO A 41 7.28 7.45 -15.11
CA PRO A 41 6.61 8.74 -15.24
C PRO A 41 5.14 8.77 -14.85
N MET A 42 4.46 7.64 -14.90
CA MET A 42 3.05 7.55 -14.49
C MET A 42 2.84 7.92 -13.02
N HIS A 43 3.90 7.90 -12.21
CA HIS A 43 3.80 8.18 -10.78
C HIS A 43 4.25 9.59 -10.41
N HIS A 44 4.88 10.34 -11.32
CA HIS A 44 5.41 11.67 -10.97
C HIS A 44 5.28 12.73 -12.07
N ASP A 45 5.01 12.36 -13.30
CA ASP A 45 4.94 13.29 -14.42
C ASP A 45 3.49 13.38 -14.93
N GLU A 46 2.81 14.44 -14.49
CA GLU A 46 1.40 14.65 -14.83
C GLU A 46 1.20 14.78 -16.34
N VAL A 47 2.11 15.45 -17.03
CA VAL A 47 2.01 15.64 -18.50
C VAL A 47 2.05 14.30 -19.20
N LYS A 48 3.01 13.44 -18.84
CA LYS A 48 3.13 12.11 -19.46
C LYS A 48 1.98 11.19 -19.06
N ALA A 49 1.54 11.25 -17.80
CA ALA A 49 0.42 10.43 -17.35
C ALA A 49 -0.87 10.80 -18.10
N THR A 50 -1.18 12.08 -18.24
CA THR A 50 -2.37 12.51 -18.96
C THR A 50 -2.26 12.23 -20.45
N ALA A 51 -1.08 12.37 -21.03
CA ALA A 51 -0.86 12.01 -22.44
C ALA A 51 -1.07 10.52 -22.69
N ALA A 52 -0.84 9.68 -21.69
CA ALA A 52 -1.08 8.24 -21.78
C ALA A 52 -2.54 7.85 -21.48
N GLY A 53 -3.42 8.82 -21.26
CA GLY A 53 -4.85 8.58 -21.04
C GLY A 53 -5.25 8.45 -19.58
N GLN A 54 -4.33 8.71 -18.66
CA GLN A 54 -4.65 8.67 -17.23
C GLN A 54 -5.20 10.02 -16.75
N PRO A 55 -6.12 10.05 -15.77
CA PRO A 55 -6.62 11.33 -15.22
C PRO A 55 -5.54 12.14 -14.49
N SER A 56 -4.56 11.47 -13.92
CA SER A 56 -3.43 12.11 -13.23
C SER A 56 -2.33 11.09 -13.04
N VAL A 57 -1.26 11.46 -12.32
CA VAL A 57 -0.31 10.50 -11.77
C VAL A 57 -1.04 9.62 -10.74
N PHE A 58 -0.54 8.42 -10.52
CA PHE A 58 -1.17 7.50 -9.57
C PHE A 58 -0.10 6.76 -8.75
N GLY A 59 -0.55 6.15 -7.64
CA GLY A 59 0.33 5.49 -6.71
C GLY A 59 0.97 4.23 -7.27
N HIS A 60 2.19 3.96 -6.83
CA HIS A 60 2.85 2.70 -7.11
C HIS A 60 2.06 1.57 -6.47
N GLY A 61 1.83 0.48 -7.21
CA GLY A 61 1.16 -0.69 -6.65
C GLY A 61 1.90 -1.24 -5.42
N MET A 62 3.22 -1.29 -5.49
CA MET A 62 4.03 -1.79 -4.38
C MET A 62 3.97 -0.89 -3.15
N PHE A 63 3.69 0.41 -3.30
CA PHE A 63 3.46 1.28 -2.16
C PHE A 63 2.19 0.85 -1.40
N SER A 64 1.11 0.59 -2.13
CA SER A 64 -0.14 0.10 -1.55
C SER A 64 0.05 -1.26 -0.89
N MET A 65 0.80 -2.16 -1.53
CA MET A 65 1.12 -3.45 -0.95
C MET A 65 1.94 -3.31 0.34
N GLY A 66 2.87 -2.35 0.38
CA GLY A 66 3.66 -2.07 1.57
C GLY A 66 2.80 -1.55 2.73
N LEU A 67 1.83 -0.68 2.44
CA LEU A 67 0.89 -0.22 3.46
C LEU A 67 0.06 -1.39 4.02
N LEU A 68 -0.44 -2.25 3.15
CA LEU A 68 -1.18 -3.43 3.57
C LEU A 68 -0.32 -4.37 4.40
N GLY A 69 0.92 -4.61 3.97
CA GLY A 69 1.88 -5.42 4.72
C GLY A 69 2.14 -4.85 6.11
N THR A 70 2.27 -3.53 6.21
CA THR A 70 2.44 -2.85 7.50
C THR A 70 1.24 -3.10 8.40
N ALA A 71 0.02 -2.95 7.88
CA ALA A 71 -1.19 -3.19 8.66
C ALA A 71 -1.26 -4.63 9.17
N ILE A 72 -0.93 -5.59 8.32
CA ILE A 72 -0.98 -7.01 8.68
C ILE A 72 0.10 -7.34 9.73
N THR A 73 1.33 -6.88 9.55
CA THR A 73 2.41 -7.18 10.50
C THR A 73 2.20 -6.50 11.84
N GLN A 74 1.56 -5.34 11.88
CA GLN A 74 1.18 -4.69 13.13
C GLN A 74 0.10 -5.47 13.86
N TYR A 75 -0.75 -6.16 13.12
CA TYR A 75 -1.84 -6.94 13.70
C TYR A 75 -1.38 -8.30 14.23
N VAL A 76 -0.60 -9.03 13.45
CA VAL A 76 -0.23 -10.43 13.80
C VAL A 76 1.23 -10.59 14.23
N GLY A 77 2.05 -9.58 14.07
CA GLY A 77 3.50 -9.66 14.32
C GLY A 77 4.26 -10.07 13.05
N ALA A 78 5.42 -9.43 12.83
CA ALA A 78 6.16 -9.57 11.57
C ALA A 78 6.60 -11.01 11.28
N GLY A 79 6.95 -11.77 12.32
CA GLY A 79 7.43 -13.15 12.14
C GLY A 79 6.34 -14.19 11.93
N ASN A 80 5.07 -13.79 11.98
CA ASN A 80 3.94 -14.71 11.96
C ASN A 80 3.23 -14.79 10.61
N VAL A 81 3.68 -14.03 9.62
CA VAL A 81 3.11 -14.06 8.28
C VAL A 81 3.89 -15.05 7.43
N THR A 82 3.24 -16.13 7.02
CA THR A 82 3.88 -17.16 6.21
C THR A 82 3.56 -17.00 4.72
N ARG A 83 2.47 -16.30 4.40
CA ARG A 83 2.07 -16.05 3.02
C ARG A 83 1.30 -14.74 2.95
N PHE A 84 1.67 -13.91 1.97
CA PHE A 84 1.04 -12.61 1.75
C PHE A 84 0.87 -12.41 0.24
N THR A 85 -0.37 -12.33 -0.21
CA THR A 85 -0.68 -12.13 -1.62
C THR A 85 -1.69 -11.00 -1.77
N VAL A 86 -1.54 -10.23 -2.85
CA VAL A 86 -2.48 -9.15 -3.19
C VAL A 86 -2.79 -9.19 -4.67
N ARG A 87 -3.89 -8.55 -5.03
CA ARG A 87 -4.24 -8.31 -6.42
C ARG A 87 -4.46 -6.81 -6.60
N PHE A 88 -3.76 -6.23 -7.57
CA PHE A 88 -3.93 -4.82 -7.91
C PHE A 88 -5.12 -4.69 -8.87
N ALA A 89 -6.27 -4.26 -8.34
CA ALA A 89 -7.51 -4.23 -9.11
C ALA A 89 -7.77 -2.88 -9.77
N ARG A 90 -7.23 -1.78 -9.19
CA ARG A 90 -7.36 -0.44 -9.74
C ARG A 90 -6.24 0.46 -9.21
N GLN A 91 -6.03 1.61 -9.88
CA GLN A 91 -5.06 2.60 -9.45
C GLN A 91 -5.55 3.32 -8.20
N THR A 92 -4.59 3.85 -7.43
CA THR A 92 -4.84 4.71 -6.29
C THR A 92 -4.45 6.14 -6.68
N TRP A 93 -5.39 7.07 -6.52
CA TRP A 93 -5.19 8.46 -6.94
C TRP A 93 -4.78 9.34 -5.78
N PRO A 94 -3.99 10.42 -6.03
CA PRO A 94 -3.68 11.38 -4.97
C PRO A 94 -4.95 11.96 -4.37
N ASP A 95 -4.91 12.22 -3.06
CA ASP A 95 -6.00 12.82 -2.28
C ASP A 95 -7.27 11.94 -2.19
N GLU A 96 -7.12 10.68 -2.46
CA GLU A 96 -8.24 9.72 -2.37
C GLU A 96 -8.20 8.92 -1.06
#